data_7ed4be5b0ee7a88d0a508825ba2a1161
#
_entry.id   7ed4be5b0ee7a88d0a508825ba2a1161
#
_cell.length_a   1.000
_cell.length_b   1.000
_cell.length_c   1.000
_cell.angle_alpha   90.00
_cell.angle_beta   90.00
_cell.angle_gamma   90.00
#
_symmetry.space_group_name_H-M   'P 1'
#
loop_
_entity.id
_entity.type
_entity.pdbx_description
1 polymer ?
#
loop_
_entity_poly.entity_id
_entity_poly.type
_entity_poly.pdbx_seq_one_letter_code
_entity_poly.pdbx_strand_id
1 'polypeptide(L)'
;RGLGDVYKRQIKRSSIILGQLLEAVICTFLEVGIMSIVSLLFSVKPQINLITLLLTLILVFLTAFSMAGLAYGISLILPNEVMYETVMNAIVLPIFFLSNALFPVDGMKGFLAFIINANPFTHVISAIRSLLLYGTIDIANYLFVVSLFVLIASISFGWAFYRLNKEMNL
;
A
#
# COMPACT_ATOMS: atom_id res chain seq x y z
N ARG A 1 -25.53 -32.70 5.59
CA ARG A 1 -25.77 -31.54 4.69
C ARG A 1 -26.57 -30.50 5.48
N GLY A 2 -26.00 -29.48 6.07
CA GLY A 2 -26.76 -28.42 6.76
C GLY A 2 -25.94 -27.50 7.67
N LEU A 3 -24.87 -27.96 8.28
CA LEU A 3 -24.07 -27.13 9.20
C LEU A 3 -23.11 -26.17 8.48
N GLY A 4 -22.61 -26.54 7.31
CA GLY A 4 -21.71 -25.69 6.52
C GLY A 4 -22.38 -24.47 5.88
N ASP A 5 -23.64 -24.57 5.49
CA ASP A 5 -24.38 -23.49 4.85
C ASP A 5 -24.91 -22.44 5.84
N VAL A 6 -25.16 -22.85 7.09
CA VAL A 6 -25.57 -21.94 8.17
C VAL A 6 -24.39 -21.07 8.62
N TYR A 7 -23.18 -21.64 8.64
CA TYR A 7 -21.94 -20.89 8.97
C TYR A 7 -21.56 -19.87 7.89
N LYS A 8 -21.74 -20.19 6.61
CA LYS A 8 -21.46 -19.25 5.49
C LYS A 8 -22.37 -18.03 5.46
N ARG A 9 -23.59 -18.12 6.02
CA ARG A 9 -24.53 -16.99 6.06
C ARG A 9 -24.29 -16.00 7.20
N GLN A 10 -23.45 -16.33 8.19
CA GLN A 10 -23.22 -15.50 9.38
C GLN A 10 -21.96 -14.59 9.30
N ILE A 11 -21.09 -14.79 8.30
CA ILE A 11 -19.88 -13.97 8.16
C ILE A 11 -20.25 -12.66 7.46
N LYS A 12 -20.01 -11.54 8.16
CA LYS A 12 -20.20 -10.21 7.56
C LYS A 12 -19.22 -10.06 6.38
N ARG A 13 -19.72 -9.61 5.24
CA ARG A 13 -18.93 -9.39 4.00
C ARG A 13 -17.70 -8.50 4.23
N SER A 14 -17.84 -7.48 5.07
CA SER A 14 -16.71 -6.62 5.49
C SER A 14 -15.60 -7.38 6.21
N SER A 15 -15.93 -8.44 6.96
CA SER A 15 -14.93 -9.25 7.67
C SER A 15 -14.07 -10.08 6.71
N ILE A 16 -14.64 -10.53 5.59
CA ILE A 16 -13.90 -11.26 4.55
C ILE A 16 -12.86 -10.32 3.91
N ILE A 17 -13.29 -9.13 3.51
CA ILE A 17 -12.38 -8.14 2.91
C ILE A 17 -11.30 -7.74 3.91
N LEU A 18 -11.68 -7.38 5.15
CA LEU A 18 -10.71 -7.00 6.18
C LEU A 18 -9.69 -8.10 6.45
N GLY A 19 -10.13 -9.37 6.45
CA GLY A 19 -9.22 -10.51 6.61
C GLY A 19 -8.16 -10.56 5.50
N GLN A 20 -8.57 -10.45 4.25
CA GLN A 20 -7.66 -10.43 3.09
C GLN A 20 -6.71 -9.23 3.09
N LEU A 21 -7.24 -8.04 3.41
CA LEU A 21 -6.41 -6.84 3.47
C LEU A 21 -5.38 -6.91 4.62
N LEU A 22 -5.79 -7.42 5.78
CA LEU A 22 -4.89 -7.57 6.93
C LEU A 22 -3.82 -8.65 6.68
N GLU A 23 -4.17 -9.73 6.00
CA GLU A 23 -3.18 -10.73 5.56
C GLU A 23 -2.10 -10.09 4.69
N ALA A 24 -2.49 -9.33 3.67
CA ALA A 24 -1.54 -8.60 2.81
C ALA A 24 -0.68 -7.60 3.60
N VAL A 25 -1.27 -6.89 4.56
CA VAL A 25 -0.54 -5.96 5.45
C VAL A 25 0.50 -6.71 6.29
N ILE A 26 0.14 -7.86 6.88
CA ILE A 26 1.07 -8.67 7.67
C ILE A 26 2.24 -9.15 6.80
N CYS A 27 1.97 -9.64 5.58
CA CYS A 27 3.00 -10.03 4.62
C CYS A 27 3.93 -8.85 4.30
N THR A 28 3.38 -7.66 4.05
CA THR A 28 4.17 -6.45 3.79
C THR A 28 5.07 -6.09 4.98
N PHE A 29 4.59 -6.21 6.22
CA PHE A 29 5.44 -5.97 7.40
C PHE A 29 6.57 -6.98 7.52
N LEU A 30 6.35 -8.25 7.17
CA LEU A 30 7.41 -9.26 7.14
C LEU A 30 8.45 -8.92 6.06
N GLU A 31 8.01 -8.55 4.86
CA GLU A 31 8.90 -8.13 3.75
C GLU A 31 9.73 -6.91 4.13
N VAL A 32 9.09 -5.87 4.67
CA VAL A 32 9.79 -4.66 5.14
C VAL A 32 10.77 -4.99 6.26
N GLY A 33 10.41 -5.88 7.18
CA GLY A 33 11.28 -6.35 8.25
C GLY A 33 12.53 -7.04 7.70
N ILE A 34 12.36 -7.98 6.77
CA ILE A 34 13.47 -8.68 6.11
C ILE A 34 14.38 -7.68 5.37
N MET A 35 13.79 -6.78 4.58
CA MET A 35 14.55 -5.77 3.85
C MET A 35 15.28 -4.80 4.77
N SER A 36 14.70 -4.48 5.93
CA SER A 36 15.36 -3.66 6.96
C SER A 36 16.60 -4.36 7.51
N ILE A 37 16.52 -5.65 7.81
CA ILE A 37 17.66 -6.46 8.28
C ILE A 37 18.75 -6.50 7.21
N VAL A 38 18.39 -6.77 5.95
CA VAL A 38 19.33 -6.75 4.81
C VAL A 38 20.02 -5.39 4.69
N SER A 39 19.27 -4.30 4.80
CA SER A 39 19.80 -2.94 4.75
C SER A 39 20.86 -2.66 5.84
N LEU A 40 20.63 -3.17 7.05
CA LEU A 40 21.59 -3.06 8.16
C LEU A 40 22.88 -3.84 7.86
N LEU A 41 22.79 -5.03 7.22
CA LEU A 41 23.96 -5.82 6.81
C LEU A 41 24.83 -5.07 5.79
N PHE A 42 24.23 -4.24 4.92
CA PHE A 42 24.93 -3.37 3.99
C PHE A 42 25.40 -2.05 4.61
N SER A 43 25.48 -1.98 5.95
CA SER A 43 25.99 -0.83 6.70
C SER A 43 25.18 0.47 6.54
N VAL A 44 23.94 0.37 6.13
CA VAL A 44 23.01 1.51 6.20
C VAL A 44 22.69 1.77 7.66
N LYS A 45 22.97 2.98 8.14
CA LYS A 45 22.73 3.40 9.53
C LYS A 45 21.51 4.32 9.60
N PRO A 46 20.30 3.79 9.74
CA PRO A 46 19.12 4.62 9.86
C PRO A 46 19.13 5.36 11.21
N GLN A 47 18.66 6.61 11.21
CA GLN A 47 18.49 7.42 12.42
C GLN A 47 17.11 7.12 13.04
N ILE A 48 16.96 5.93 13.59
CA ILE A 48 15.68 5.47 14.14
C ILE A 48 15.58 5.89 15.60
N ASN A 49 14.52 6.62 15.93
CA ASN A 49 14.00 6.73 17.30
C ASN A 49 12.59 6.13 17.36
N LEU A 50 12.04 5.97 18.56
CA LEU A 50 10.72 5.36 18.75
C LEU A 50 9.62 6.09 17.96
N ILE A 51 9.69 7.41 17.89
CA ILE A 51 8.70 8.25 17.19
C ILE A 51 8.80 8.04 15.69
N THR A 52 9.99 8.15 15.10
CA THR A 52 10.19 7.96 13.65
C THR A 52 9.84 6.53 13.21
N LEU A 53 10.11 5.54 14.06
CA LEU A 53 9.71 4.16 13.81
C LEU A 53 8.18 4.01 13.77
N LEU A 54 7.47 4.52 14.77
CA LEU A 54 6.00 4.46 14.82
C LEU A 54 5.36 5.19 13.63
N LEU A 55 5.86 6.37 13.29
CA LEU A 55 5.37 7.13 12.13
C LEU A 55 5.60 6.38 10.82
N THR A 56 6.76 5.74 10.66
CA THR A 56 7.06 4.90 9.49
C THR A 56 6.12 3.69 9.41
N LEU A 57 5.88 3.00 10.53
CA LEU A 57 4.97 1.84 10.56
C LEU A 57 3.53 2.23 10.18
N ILE A 58 3.07 3.43 10.58
CA ILE A 58 1.76 3.96 10.17
C ILE A 58 1.71 4.16 8.65
N LEU A 59 2.74 4.76 8.03
CA LEU A 59 2.80 4.95 6.59
C LEU A 59 2.84 3.62 5.83
N VAL A 60 3.64 2.66 6.30
CA VAL A 60 3.70 1.31 5.72
C VAL A 60 2.33 0.63 5.79
N PHE A 61 1.67 0.70 6.96
CA PHE A 61 0.33 0.15 7.14
C PHE A 61 -0.68 0.76 6.15
N LEU A 62 -0.77 2.08 6.09
CA LEU A 62 -1.72 2.78 5.22
C LEU A 62 -1.46 2.48 3.74
N THR A 63 -0.19 2.45 3.33
CA THR A 63 0.20 2.13 1.95
C THR A 63 -0.16 0.69 1.61
N ALA A 64 0.20 -0.27 2.45
CA ALA A 64 -0.13 -1.68 2.27
C ALA A 64 -1.63 -1.91 2.21
N PHE A 65 -2.39 -1.33 3.16
CA PHE A 65 -3.83 -1.48 3.23
C PHE A 65 -4.55 -0.89 2.00
N SER A 66 -4.12 0.29 1.53
CA SER A 66 -4.71 0.93 0.34
C SER A 66 -4.44 0.12 -0.93
N MET A 67 -3.22 -0.41 -1.09
CA MET A 67 -2.86 -1.25 -2.24
C MET A 67 -3.53 -2.61 -2.20
N ALA A 68 -3.62 -3.24 -1.02
CA ALA A 68 -4.35 -4.49 -0.84
C ALA A 68 -5.83 -4.34 -1.22
N GLY A 69 -6.47 -3.21 -0.85
CA GLY A 69 -7.85 -2.91 -1.23
C GLY A 69 -8.05 -2.80 -2.75
N LEU A 70 -7.13 -2.11 -3.44
CA LEU A 70 -7.14 -2.03 -4.90
C LEU A 70 -6.93 -3.40 -5.54
N ALA A 71 -5.92 -4.13 -5.09
CA ALA A 71 -5.58 -5.46 -5.60
C ALA A 71 -6.74 -6.45 -5.43
N TYR A 72 -7.36 -6.47 -4.24
CA TYR A 72 -8.52 -7.31 -3.97
C TYR A 72 -9.73 -6.93 -4.83
N GLY A 73 -10.01 -5.63 -4.99
CA GLY A 73 -11.08 -5.16 -5.88
C GLY A 73 -10.87 -5.57 -7.35
N ILE A 74 -9.62 -5.57 -7.83
CA ILE A 74 -9.25 -6.03 -9.17
C ILE A 74 -9.41 -7.55 -9.30
N SER A 75 -9.00 -8.32 -8.28
CA SER A 75 -9.09 -9.78 -8.29
C SER A 75 -10.54 -10.28 -8.43
N LEU A 76 -11.51 -9.54 -7.89
CA LEU A 76 -12.93 -9.86 -8.03
C LEU A 76 -13.51 -9.66 -9.45
N ILE A 77 -12.77 -8.99 -10.33
CA ILE A 77 -13.25 -8.71 -11.71
C ILE A 77 -12.64 -9.68 -12.72
N LEU A 78 -11.45 -10.17 -12.43
CA LEU A 78 -10.66 -10.93 -13.38
C LEU A 78 -10.96 -12.44 -13.27
N PRO A 79 -11.10 -13.13 -14.41
CA PRO A 79 -11.56 -14.52 -14.42
C PRO A 79 -10.51 -15.54 -14.00
N ASN A 80 -9.25 -15.18 -14.04
CA ASN A 80 -8.14 -16.07 -13.70
C ASN A 80 -6.92 -15.34 -13.16
N GLU A 81 -6.05 -16.10 -12.51
CA GLU A 81 -4.84 -15.63 -11.83
C GLU A 81 -3.82 -15.00 -12.79
N VAL A 82 -3.65 -15.57 -13.98
CA VAL A 82 -2.72 -15.05 -14.99
C VAL A 82 -3.11 -13.64 -15.46
N MET A 83 -4.42 -13.41 -15.69
CA MET A 83 -4.91 -12.08 -16.04
C MET A 83 -4.74 -11.09 -14.89
N TYR A 84 -4.98 -11.55 -13.65
CA TYR A 84 -4.76 -10.73 -12.47
C TYR A 84 -3.30 -10.28 -12.37
N GLU A 85 -2.34 -11.20 -12.44
CA GLU A 85 -0.91 -10.87 -12.40
C GLU A 85 -0.51 -9.92 -13.54
N THR A 86 -1.00 -10.15 -14.75
CA THR A 86 -0.71 -9.30 -15.90
C THR A 86 -1.21 -7.86 -15.68
N VAL A 87 -2.44 -7.71 -15.21
CA VAL A 87 -3.04 -6.39 -14.96
C VAL A 87 -2.34 -5.70 -13.78
N MET A 88 -2.06 -6.44 -12.70
CA MET A 88 -1.36 -5.88 -11.55
C MET A 88 0.05 -5.41 -11.91
N ASN A 89 0.80 -6.19 -12.68
CA ASN A 89 2.12 -5.78 -13.16
C ASN A 89 2.04 -4.56 -14.09
N ALA A 90 1.04 -4.49 -14.97
CA ALA A 90 0.83 -3.34 -15.84
C ALA A 90 0.50 -2.04 -15.07
N ILE A 91 -0.06 -2.14 -13.88
CA ILE A 91 -0.36 -1.00 -13.00
C ILE A 91 0.83 -0.67 -12.09
N VAL A 92 1.37 -1.68 -11.41
CA VAL A 92 2.38 -1.49 -10.36
C VAL A 92 3.73 -1.07 -10.93
N LEU A 93 4.17 -1.66 -12.06
CA LEU A 93 5.48 -1.34 -12.65
C LEU A 93 5.60 0.14 -13.07
N PRO A 94 4.64 0.74 -13.81
CA PRO A 94 4.73 2.16 -14.11
C PRO A 94 4.71 3.05 -12.85
N ILE A 95 3.88 2.74 -11.86
CA ILE A 95 3.83 3.48 -10.60
C ILE A 95 5.19 3.42 -9.90
N PHE A 96 5.82 2.26 -9.84
CA PHE A 96 7.13 2.08 -9.21
C PHE A 96 8.23 2.81 -9.98
N PHE A 97 8.32 2.62 -11.31
CA PHE A 97 9.34 3.26 -12.14
C PHE A 97 9.20 4.79 -12.20
N LEU A 98 7.98 5.31 -12.15
CA LEU A 98 7.69 6.74 -12.13
C LEU A 98 7.54 7.28 -10.69
N SER A 99 8.26 6.70 -9.74
CA SER A 99 8.33 7.18 -8.35
C SER A 99 9.74 7.64 -7.98
N ASN A 100 9.85 8.35 -6.86
CA ASN A 100 11.13 8.77 -6.28
C ASN A 100 11.95 7.59 -5.69
N ALA A 101 11.52 6.34 -5.87
CA ALA A 101 12.29 5.17 -5.46
C ALA A 101 13.55 5.00 -6.29
N LEU A 102 13.44 5.19 -7.61
CA LEU A 102 14.53 4.97 -8.57
C LEU A 102 15.18 6.27 -9.04
N PHE A 103 14.39 7.33 -9.19
CA PHE A 103 14.88 8.60 -9.72
C PHE A 103 14.73 9.71 -8.68
N PRO A 104 15.85 10.31 -8.19
CA PRO A 104 15.76 11.47 -7.32
C PRO A 104 15.09 12.61 -8.07
N VAL A 105 14.10 13.25 -7.46
CA VAL A 105 13.34 14.37 -8.06
C VAL A 105 14.20 15.64 -8.13
N ASP A 106 15.26 15.71 -7.33
CA ASP A 106 16.12 16.87 -7.20
C ASP A 106 16.82 17.19 -8.53
N GLY A 107 16.48 18.34 -9.12
CA GLY A 107 17.06 18.80 -10.39
C GLY A 107 16.32 18.34 -11.66
N MET A 108 15.31 17.50 -11.56
CA MET A 108 14.49 17.13 -12.72
C MET A 108 13.54 18.28 -13.11
N LYS A 109 13.41 18.50 -14.42
CA LYS A 109 12.52 19.52 -15.00
C LYS A 109 11.67 18.89 -16.11
N GLY A 110 10.52 19.51 -16.41
CA GLY A 110 9.66 19.10 -17.52
C GLY A 110 8.60 18.06 -17.16
N PHE A 111 8.09 17.38 -18.16
CA PHE A 111 6.96 16.46 -18.05
C PHE A 111 7.20 15.27 -17.11
N LEU A 112 8.43 14.74 -17.11
CA LEU A 112 8.79 13.60 -16.24
C LEU A 112 8.73 14.00 -14.76
N ALA A 113 9.25 15.18 -14.40
CA ALA A 113 9.16 15.69 -13.03
C ALA A 113 7.70 15.86 -12.58
N PHE A 114 6.83 16.33 -13.48
CA PHE A 114 5.41 16.45 -13.19
C PHE A 114 4.77 15.08 -12.87
N ILE A 115 5.03 14.05 -13.68
CA ILE A 115 4.49 12.70 -13.46
C ILE A 115 4.98 12.11 -12.13
N ILE A 116 6.28 12.22 -11.85
CA ILE A 116 6.87 11.68 -10.61
C ILE A 116 6.26 12.41 -9.39
N ASN A 117 6.08 13.71 -9.45
CA ASN A 117 5.47 14.47 -8.35
C ASN A 117 3.96 14.23 -8.22
N ALA A 118 3.26 13.88 -9.29
CA ALA A 118 1.84 13.51 -9.24
C ALA A 118 1.62 12.10 -8.67
N ASN A 119 2.67 11.28 -8.60
CA ASN A 119 2.59 9.92 -8.11
C ASN A 119 2.50 9.89 -6.56
N PRO A 120 1.43 9.33 -5.95
CA PRO A 120 1.28 9.27 -4.50
C PRO A 120 2.42 8.52 -3.81
N PHE A 121 3.03 7.52 -4.48
CA PHE A 121 4.16 6.77 -3.94
C PHE A 121 5.42 7.61 -3.78
N THR A 122 5.61 8.62 -4.61
CA THR A 122 6.73 9.57 -4.45
C THR A 122 6.69 10.25 -3.09
N HIS A 123 5.50 10.68 -2.66
CA HIS A 123 5.32 11.37 -1.39
C HIS A 123 5.55 10.45 -0.18
N VAL A 124 5.01 9.22 -0.20
CA VAL A 124 5.23 8.29 0.90
C VAL A 124 6.67 7.82 0.99
N ILE A 125 7.34 7.56 -0.14
CA ILE A 125 8.75 7.17 -0.17
C ILE A 125 9.63 8.30 0.37
N SER A 126 9.36 9.56 -0.04
CA SER A 126 10.07 10.74 0.48
C SER A 126 9.87 10.92 1.98
N ALA A 127 8.65 10.74 2.47
CA ALA A 127 8.34 10.83 3.90
C ALA A 127 9.05 9.72 4.71
N ILE A 128 9.02 8.47 4.25
CA ILE A 128 9.72 7.35 4.90
C ILE A 128 11.24 7.59 4.88
N ARG A 129 11.78 8.07 3.76
CA ARG A 129 13.21 8.38 3.63
C ARG A 129 13.63 9.48 4.60
N SER A 130 12.84 10.54 4.76
CA SER A 130 13.14 11.61 5.72
C SER A 130 13.10 11.14 7.16
N LEU A 131 12.14 10.30 7.52
CA LEU A 131 12.02 9.71 8.84
C LEU A 131 13.18 8.77 9.19
N LEU A 132 13.56 7.88 8.26
CA LEU A 132 14.53 6.82 8.53
C LEU A 132 15.98 7.26 8.33
N LEU A 133 16.29 8.08 7.31
CA LEU A 133 17.68 8.45 7.00
C LEU A 133 18.11 9.74 7.68
N TYR A 134 17.21 10.72 7.78
CA TYR A 134 17.54 12.03 8.33
C TYR A 134 17.00 12.25 9.74
N GLY A 135 16.12 11.39 10.23
CA GLY A 135 15.45 11.54 11.52
C GLY A 135 14.60 12.82 11.64
N THR A 136 14.32 13.47 10.50
CA THR A 136 13.56 14.73 10.44
C THR A 136 12.08 14.45 10.25
N ILE A 137 11.26 15.21 10.97
CA ILE A 137 9.79 15.11 10.90
C ILE A 137 9.27 16.42 10.33
N ASP A 138 8.92 16.42 9.05
CA ASP A 138 8.11 17.49 8.47
C ASP A 138 6.63 17.13 8.68
N ILE A 139 6.05 17.71 9.73
CA ILE A 139 4.67 17.40 10.16
C ILE A 139 3.66 17.74 9.06
N ALA A 140 3.84 18.82 8.32
CA ALA A 140 2.92 19.24 7.27
C ALA A 140 2.90 18.23 6.12
N ASN A 141 4.09 17.84 5.64
CA ASN A 141 4.22 16.82 4.58
C ASN A 141 3.74 15.44 5.07
N TYR A 142 4.06 15.06 6.30
CA TYR A 142 3.61 13.80 6.89
C TYR A 142 2.08 13.71 6.94
N LEU A 143 1.40 14.74 7.45
CA LEU A 143 -0.07 14.79 7.52
C LEU A 143 -0.71 14.78 6.14
N PHE A 144 -0.10 15.47 5.16
CA PHE A 144 -0.55 15.41 3.78
C PHE A 144 -0.50 13.97 3.24
N VAL A 145 0.61 13.26 3.42
CA VAL A 145 0.78 11.87 2.95
C VAL A 145 -0.20 10.93 3.65
N VAL A 146 -0.36 11.05 4.97
CA VAL A 146 -1.33 10.26 5.74
C VAL A 146 -2.75 10.50 5.22
N SER A 147 -3.17 11.76 5.05
CA SER A 147 -4.51 12.09 4.57
C SER A 147 -4.76 11.55 3.16
N LEU A 148 -3.77 11.64 2.27
CA LEU A 148 -3.82 11.11 0.92
C LEU A 148 -4.04 9.59 0.92
N PHE A 149 -3.24 8.85 1.71
CA PHE A 149 -3.36 7.39 1.77
C PHE A 149 -4.60 6.91 2.54
N VAL A 150 -5.09 7.64 3.53
CA VAL A 150 -6.39 7.37 4.17
C VAL A 150 -7.53 7.52 3.15
N LEU A 151 -7.47 8.53 2.30
CA LEU A 151 -8.45 8.74 1.24
C LEU A 151 -8.40 7.59 0.20
N ILE A 152 -7.20 7.23 -0.28
CA ILE A 152 -7.02 6.10 -1.21
C ILE A 152 -7.49 4.78 -0.57
N ALA A 153 -7.15 4.52 0.68
CA ALA A 153 -7.58 3.33 1.42
C ALA A 153 -9.11 3.25 1.55
N SER A 154 -9.76 4.39 1.85
CA SER A 154 -11.21 4.46 1.98
C SER A 154 -11.91 4.19 0.65
N ILE A 155 -11.40 4.77 -0.45
CA ILE A 155 -11.92 4.53 -1.81
C ILE A 155 -11.70 3.07 -2.21
N SER A 156 -10.51 2.53 -2.00
CA SER A 156 -10.15 1.14 -2.34
C SER A 156 -11.02 0.14 -1.59
N PHE A 157 -11.17 0.33 -0.28
CA PHE A 157 -12.02 -0.52 0.54
C PHE A 157 -13.50 -0.44 0.13
N GLY A 158 -14.02 0.76 -0.08
CA GLY A 158 -15.40 0.97 -0.54
C GLY A 158 -15.66 0.33 -1.90
N TRP A 159 -14.70 0.43 -2.82
CA TRP A 159 -14.79 -0.19 -4.13
C TRP A 159 -14.74 -1.73 -4.06
N ALA A 160 -13.81 -2.29 -3.27
CA ALA A 160 -13.73 -3.73 -3.02
C ALA A 160 -15.02 -4.26 -2.39
N PHE A 161 -15.59 -3.53 -1.43
CA PHE A 161 -16.87 -3.88 -0.80
C PHE A 161 -18.04 -3.85 -1.79
N TYR A 162 -18.10 -2.82 -2.64
CA TYR A 162 -19.11 -2.74 -3.70
C TYR A 162 -19.00 -3.93 -4.67
N ARG A 163 -17.78 -4.27 -5.10
CA ARG A 163 -17.55 -5.40 -6.02
C ARG A 163 -17.93 -6.74 -5.40
N LEU A 164 -17.50 -7.00 -4.16
CA LEU A 164 -17.86 -8.23 -3.46
C LEU A 164 -19.40 -8.38 -3.32
N ASN A 165 -20.09 -7.30 -3.02
CA ASN A 165 -21.55 -7.32 -2.93
C ASN A 165 -22.21 -7.65 -4.26
N LYS A 166 -21.65 -7.17 -5.36
CA LYS A 166 -22.16 -7.45 -6.71
C LYS A 166 -21.97 -8.92 -7.09
N GLU A 167 -20.79 -9.49 -6.84
CA GLU A 167 -20.49 -10.90 -7.12
C GLU A 167 -21.34 -11.88 -6.30
N MET A 168 -21.63 -11.55 -5.05
CA MET A 168 -22.42 -12.42 -4.17
C MET A 168 -23.94 -12.29 -4.37
N ASN A 169 -24.40 -11.32 -5.14
CA ASN A 169 -25.83 -11.13 -5.47
C ASN A 169 -26.18 -11.67 -6.86
N LEU A 170 -25.19 -12.21 -7.60
CA LEU A 170 -25.35 -12.97 -8.84
C LEU A 170 -25.46 -14.47 -8.53
#